data_db9300a6c24239ef6854844527583716
#
_entry.id   db9300a6c24239ef6854844527583716
#
_cell.length_a   1.000
_cell.length_b   1.000
_cell.length_c   1.000
_cell.angle_alpha   90.00
_cell.angle_beta   90.00
_cell.angle_gamma   90.00
#
_symmetry.space_group_name_H-M   'P 1'
#
loop_
_entity.id
_entity.type
_entity.pdbx_description
1 polymer ?
#
loop_
_entity_poly.entity_id
_entity_poly.type
_entity_poly.pdbx_seq_one_letter_code
_entity_poly.pdbx_strand_id
1 'polypeptide(L)'
;KHVFQMSKFQNSKDAKDVLELKKPIDVLFEGGNLDVYKTIKKFQNKELYNSINSMPEDFAYLVVGHWMHGNYGHDRKNIAFTIKSFYETFKNKENPPALILKTSRVNSSIVDKELIQKKINELRNGVGGKNIPSVYLLHGEFTDKEMNELYNHPKVKAMVSHTKGEGFGRPLLEFSLINK
;
A
#
# COMPACT_ATOMS: atom_id res chain seq x y z
N LYS A 1 2.93 24.75 -7.70
CA LYS A 1 2.82 26.18 -8.07
C LYS A 1 1.49 26.78 -7.57
N HIS A 2 0.37 26.15 -7.92
CA HIS A 2 -0.96 26.61 -7.53
C HIS A 2 -1.17 26.66 -6.02
N VAL A 3 -0.76 25.63 -5.29
CA VAL A 3 -0.89 25.55 -3.83
C VAL A 3 -0.14 26.69 -3.15
N PHE A 4 1.08 26.99 -3.58
CA PHE A 4 1.85 28.10 -3.01
C PHE A 4 1.27 29.47 -3.33
N GLN A 5 0.68 29.63 -4.51
CA GLN A 5 0.02 30.89 -4.89
C GLN A 5 -1.29 31.13 -4.14
N MET A 6 -1.95 30.04 -3.69
CA MET A 6 -3.24 30.11 -2.99
C MET A 6 -3.10 30.04 -1.47
N SER A 7 -1.92 29.66 -0.93
CA SER A 7 -1.71 29.54 0.51
C SER A 7 -1.59 30.93 1.15
N LYS A 8 -2.65 31.37 1.79
CA LYS A 8 -2.61 32.50 2.73
C LYS A 8 -2.23 31.93 4.10
N PHE A 9 -1.02 32.22 4.55
CA PHE A 9 -0.64 31.91 5.93
C PHE A 9 -1.35 32.88 6.86
N GLN A 10 -2.45 32.44 7.46
CA GLN A 10 -3.08 33.15 8.57
C GLN A 10 -2.38 32.74 9.88
N ASN A 11 -1.24 33.32 10.16
CA ASN A 11 -0.63 33.24 11.48
C ASN A 11 -0.81 34.58 12.17
N SER A 12 -1.69 34.59 13.15
CA SER A 12 -1.99 35.69 14.05
C SER A 12 -2.90 36.81 13.52
N LYS A 13 -3.51 37.54 14.47
CA LYS A 13 -4.43 38.66 14.23
C LYS A 13 -3.83 39.83 13.44
N ASP A 14 -2.53 39.83 13.24
CA ASP A 14 -1.77 40.94 12.62
C ASP A 14 -1.02 40.55 11.32
N ALA A 15 -1.28 39.38 10.77
CA ALA A 15 -0.59 38.95 9.54
C ALA A 15 -1.06 39.75 8.32
N LYS A 16 -0.41 40.88 8.09
CA LYS A 16 -0.49 41.66 6.85
C LYS A 16 0.41 41.14 5.74
N ASP A 17 1.30 40.19 6.05
CA ASP A 17 2.31 39.68 5.12
C ASP A 17 1.77 38.49 4.34
N VAL A 18 1.61 38.65 3.05
CA VAL A 18 1.37 37.56 2.10
C VAL A 18 2.73 37.04 1.66
N LEU A 19 3.02 35.77 1.97
CA LEU A 19 4.20 35.11 1.42
C LEU A 19 4.00 34.92 -0.08
N GLU A 20 4.70 35.71 -0.86
CA GLU A 20 4.72 35.59 -2.32
C GLU A 20 5.96 34.84 -2.77
N LEU A 21 5.76 33.78 -3.54
CA LEU A 21 6.86 33.06 -4.18
C LEU A 21 7.34 33.80 -5.42
N LYS A 22 8.46 34.50 -5.30
CA LYS A 22 9.07 35.29 -6.39
C LYS A 22 9.97 34.47 -7.32
N LYS A 23 10.41 33.29 -6.89
CA LYS A 23 11.24 32.39 -7.71
C LYS A 23 10.38 31.52 -8.63
N PRO A 24 10.85 31.20 -9.84
CA PRO A 24 10.15 30.27 -10.72
C PRO A 24 10.09 28.88 -10.07
N ILE A 25 8.92 28.25 -10.17
CA ILE A 25 8.71 26.85 -9.77
C ILE A 25 8.19 26.09 -10.98
N ASP A 26 8.86 25.01 -11.29
CA ASP A 26 8.40 24.02 -12.25
C ASP A 26 8.14 22.68 -11.61
N VAL A 27 7.31 21.87 -12.26
CA VAL A 27 7.04 20.49 -11.85
C VAL A 27 8.04 19.58 -12.55
N LEU A 28 8.89 18.93 -11.73
CA LEU A 28 9.74 17.85 -12.21
C LEU A 28 9.01 16.53 -11.97
N PHE A 29 8.80 15.76 -13.03
CA PHE A 29 8.21 14.42 -12.92
C PHE A 29 9.22 13.46 -12.30
N GLU A 30 8.79 12.74 -11.25
CA GLU A 30 9.68 11.84 -10.48
C GLU A 30 10.17 10.65 -11.33
N GLY A 31 9.34 10.17 -12.24
CA GLY A 31 9.66 9.04 -13.11
C GLY A 31 9.58 7.68 -12.41
N GLY A 32 9.89 6.63 -13.15
CA GLY A 32 9.96 5.24 -12.69
C GLY A 32 11.23 4.56 -13.21
N ASN A 33 11.78 3.62 -12.43
CA ASN A 33 12.94 2.85 -12.84
C ASN A 33 12.54 1.69 -13.76
N LEU A 34 12.54 1.94 -15.07
CA LEU A 34 12.16 0.97 -16.10
C LEU A 34 13.16 -0.20 -16.23
N ASP A 35 14.38 -0.06 -15.74
CA ASP A 35 15.36 -1.14 -15.75
C ASP A 35 15.00 -2.22 -14.73
N VAL A 36 14.36 -1.83 -13.65
CA VAL A 36 13.92 -2.73 -12.57
C VAL A 36 12.47 -3.15 -12.73
N TYR A 37 11.56 -2.18 -12.85
CA TYR A 37 10.10 -2.43 -12.90
C TYR A 37 9.64 -2.76 -14.30
N LYS A 38 9.57 -4.05 -14.57
CA LYS A 38 9.16 -4.62 -15.87
C LYS A 38 8.62 -6.03 -15.69
N THR A 39 7.94 -6.53 -16.68
CA THR A 39 7.49 -7.93 -16.72
C THR A 39 8.70 -8.89 -16.71
N ILE A 40 8.68 -9.85 -15.80
CA ILE A 40 9.70 -10.89 -15.68
C ILE A 40 9.07 -12.28 -15.72
N LYS A 41 9.86 -13.28 -16.18
CA LYS A 41 9.48 -14.70 -16.20
C LYS A 41 10.28 -15.55 -15.21
N LYS A 42 11.37 -15.01 -14.67
CA LYS A 42 12.26 -15.73 -13.75
C LYS A 42 12.34 -14.98 -12.43
N PHE A 43 12.19 -15.71 -11.35
CA PHE A 43 12.22 -15.21 -9.97
C PHE A 43 13.53 -15.63 -9.32
N GLN A 44 14.26 -14.67 -8.75
CA GLN A 44 15.55 -14.91 -8.07
C GLN A 44 15.32 -15.25 -6.60
N ASN A 45 14.43 -14.50 -5.92
CA ASN A 45 14.06 -14.76 -4.54
C ASN A 45 13.06 -15.93 -4.46
N LYS A 46 13.61 -17.14 -4.32
CA LYS A 46 12.82 -18.38 -4.24
C LYS A 46 11.98 -18.47 -2.98
N GLU A 47 12.45 -17.89 -1.88
CA GLU A 47 11.72 -17.87 -0.62
C GLU A 47 10.45 -17.03 -0.76
N LEU A 48 10.56 -15.79 -1.28
CA LEU A 48 9.41 -14.94 -1.55
C LEU A 48 8.42 -15.61 -2.52
N TYR A 49 8.94 -16.16 -3.63
CA TYR A 49 8.11 -16.85 -4.61
C TYR A 49 7.34 -18.01 -3.99
N ASN A 50 8.03 -18.91 -3.28
CA ASN A 50 7.42 -20.09 -2.68
C ASN A 50 6.45 -19.73 -1.56
N SER A 51 6.75 -18.71 -0.77
CA SER A 51 5.87 -18.21 0.29
C SER A 51 4.50 -17.78 -0.28
N ILE A 52 4.49 -17.03 -1.38
CA ILE A 52 3.23 -16.64 -2.03
C ILE A 52 2.60 -17.81 -2.78
N ASN A 53 3.41 -18.66 -3.43
CA ASN A 53 2.91 -19.80 -4.18
C ASN A 53 2.22 -20.86 -3.31
N SER A 54 2.63 -20.97 -2.03
CA SER A 54 2.04 -21.90 -1.06
C SER A 54 0.65 -21.49 -0.54
N MET A 55 0.21 -20.27 -0.83
CA MET A 55 -1.15 -19.84 -0.49
C MET A 55 -2.17 -20.69 -1.24
N PRO A 56 -3.29 -21.10 -0.61
CA PRO A 56 -4.33 -21.89 -1.28
C PRO A 56 -5.05 -21.11 -2.38
N GLU A 57 -5.16 -19.78 -2.24
CA GLU A 57 -5.87 -18.94 -3.19
C GLU A 57 -5.05 -18.74 -4.49
N ASP A 58 -5.72 -18.74 -5.65
CA ASP A 58 -5.12 -18.48 -6.96
C ASP A 58 -5.17 -17.01 -7.38
N PHE A 59 -5.97 -16.22 -6.68
CA PHE A 59 -6.11 -14.79 -6.89
C PHE A 59 -5.79 -14.02 -5.60
N ALA A 60 -4.82 -13.12 -5.68
CA ALA A 60 -4.52 -12.20 -4.60
C ALA A 60 -4.57 -10.74 -5.07
N TYR A 61 -5.27 -9.92 -4.30
CA TYR A 61 -5.09 -8.47 -4.33
C TYR A 61 -3.82 -8.10 -3.57
N LEU A 62 -3.15 -7.05 -4.02
CA LEU A 62 -1.96 -6.51 -3.35
C LEU A 62 -2.23 -5.09 -2.84
N VAL A 63 -1.85 -4.83 -1.62
CA VAL A 63 -1.79 -3.50 -1.02
C VAL A 63 -0.36 -3.20 -0.61
N VAL A 64 0.18 -2.07 -1.06
CA VAL A 64 1.54 -1.60 -0.72
C VAL A 64 1.47 -0.23 -0.07
N GLY A 65 2.05 -0.11 1.11
CA GLY A 65 2.14 1.18 1.79
C GLY A 65 2.38 1.06 3.28
N HIS A 66 2.80 2.16 3.89
CA HIS A 66 3.00 2.23 5.33
C HIS A 66 1.66 2.36 6.07
N TRP A 67 1.45 1.51 7.07
CA TRP A 67 0.31 1.63 7.97
C TRP A 67 0.67 2.51 9.17
N MET A 68 0.60 3.80 8.96
CA MET A 68 0.95 4.80 9.97
C MET A 68 0.03 4.76 11.19
N HIS A 69 0.42 5.47 12.25
CA HIS A 69 -0.40 5.63 13.43
C HIS A 69 -1.73 6.32 13.10
N GLY A 70 -2.79 5.90 13.76
CA GLY A 70 -4.13 6.46 13.61
C GLY A 70 -5.20 5.42 13.93
N ASN A 71 -6.36 5.90 14.37
CA ASN A 71 -7.55 5.09 14.51
C ASN A 71 -8.11 4.73 13.12
N TYR A 72 -9.09 3.83 13.09
CA TYR A 72 -9.80 3.49 11.86
C TYR A 72 -10.27 4.75 11.12
N GLY A 73 -9.90 4.86 9.85
CA GLY A 73 -10.24 6.01 9.01
C GLY A 73 -9.35 7.25 9.17
N HIS A 74 -8.40 7.27 10.10
CA HIS A 74 -7.46 8.40 10.27
C HIS A 74 -6.10 8.18 9.59
N ASP A 75 -5.77 6.95 9.24
CA ASP A 75 -4.59 6.60 8.46
C ASP A 75 -4.71 7.14 7.01
N ARG A 76 -3.69 7.87 6.55
CA ARG A 76 -3.65 8.45 5.20
C ARG A 76 -3.75 7.37 4.10
N LYS A 77 -3.06 6.25 4.28
CA LYS A 77 -3.11 5.12 3.34
C LYS A 77 -4.40 4.31 3.43
N ASN A 78 -5.19 4.55 4.47
CA ASN A 78 -6.49 3.93 4.69
C ASN A 78 -6.46 2.39 4.72
N ILE A 79 -5.36 1.83 5.26
CA ILE A 79 -5.08 0.38 5.25
C ILE A 79 -6.16 -0.38 6.03
N ALA A 80 -6.53 0.11 7.22
CA ALA A 80 -7.56 -0.53 8.03
C ALA A 80 -8.91 -0.57 7.31
N PHE A 81 -9.28 0.50 6.61
CA PHE A 81 -10.48 0.55 5.78
C PHE A 81 -10.40 -0.48 4.64
N THR A 82 -9.25 -0.55 3.96
CA THR A 82 -9.05 -1.50 2.85
C THR A 82 -9.22 -2.95 3.32
N ILE A 83 -8.61 -3.31 4.46
CA ILE A 83 -8.74 -4.66 5.03
C ILE A 83 -10.19 -4.95 5.43
N LYS A 84 -10.86 -4.02 6.11
CA LYS A 84 -12.26 -4.20 6.51
C LYS A 84 -13.17 -4.35 5.30
N SER A 85 -13.03 -3.49 4.31
CA SER A 85 -13.82 -3.56 3.07
C SER A 85 -13.59 -4.87 2.32
N PHE A 86 -12.33 -5.35 2.29
CA PHE A 86 -11.99 -6.64 1.71
C PHE A 86 -12.71 -7.79 2.44
N TYR A 87 -12.65 -7.83 3.77
CA TYR A 87 -13.35 -8.84 4.56
C TYR A 87 -14.86 -8.79 4.32
N GLU A 88 -15.48 -7.61 4.37
CA GLU A 88 -16.93 -7.44 4.17
C GLU A 88 -17.38 -7.85 2.76
N THR A 89 -16.55 -7.59 1.75
CA THR A 89 -16.88 -7.91 0.35
C THR A 89 -16.79 -9.41 0.08
N PHE A 90 -15.81 -10.08 0.66
CA PHE A 90 -15.50 -11.46 0.31
C PHE A 90 -15.84 -12.49 1.38
N LYS A 91 -16.34 -12.08 2.56
CA LYS A 91 -16.83 -13.03 3.58
C LYS A 91 -17.96 -13.90 3.02
N ASN A 92 -18.03 -15.12 3.47
CA ASN A 92 -19.03 -16.12 3.07
C ASN A 92 -19.00 -16.50 1.58
N LYS A 93 -18.00 -16.10 0.81
CA LYS A 93 -17.78 -16.61 -0.55
C LYS A 93 -17.17 -18.01 -0.47
N GLU A 94 -17.52 -18.86 -1.43
CA GLU A 94 -17.01 -20.23 -1.52
C GLU A 94 -15.49 -20.23 -1.82
N ASN A 95 -15.09 -19.44 -2.81
CA ASN A 95 -13.69 -19.30 -3.24
C ASN A 95 -13.27 -17.80 -3.16
N PRO A 96 -13.02 -17.28 -1.96
CA PRO A 96 -12.63 -15.89 -1.83
C PRO A 96 -11.19 -15.68 -2.32
N PRO A 97 -10.85 -14.50 -2.86
CA PRO A 97 -9.47 -14.13 -3.11
C PRO A 97 -8.70 -13.92 -1.81
N ALA A 98 -7.38 -13.85 -1.90
CA ALA A 98 -6.53 -13.36 -0.83
C ALA A 98 -6.26 -11.86 -0.92
N LEU A 99 -5.85 -11.25 0.20
CA LEU A 99 -5.23 -9.95 0.24
C LEU A 99 -3.79 -10.09 0.75
N ILE A 100 -2.83 -9.70 -0.06
CA ILE A 100 -1.43 -9.57 0.35
C ILE A 100 -1.20 -8.13 0.78
N LEU A 101 -0.79 -7.94 2.02
CA LEU A 101 -0.48 -6.65 2.60
C LEU A 101 1.03 -6.50 2.77
N LYS A 102 1.67 -5.76 1.87
CA LYS A 102 3.07 -5.34 1.98
C LYS A 102 3.13 -4.02 2.73
N THR A 103 3.38 -4.10 4.03
CA THR A 103 3.33 -2.94 4.91
C THR A 103 4.33 -3.02 6.06
N SER A 104 4.68 -1.85 6.57
CA SER A 104 5.32 -1.63 7.86
C SER A 104 4.71 -0.37 8.50
N ARG A 105 4.96 -0.12 9.78
CA ARG A 105 4.55 1.12 10.44
C ARG A 105 5.67 2.15 10.37
N VAL A 106 6.72 1.91 11.15
CA VAL A 106 7.87 2.83 11.27
C VAL A 106 9.15 2.16 10.80
N ASN A 107 9.28 0.87 11.11
CA ASN A 107 10.46 0.07 10.78
C ASN A 107 10.06 -1.39 10.53
N SER A 108 11.05 -2.24 10.31
CA SER A 108 10.86 -3.66 10.04
C SER A 108 11.11 -4.55 11.27
N SER A 109 10.87 -4.03 12.48
CA SER A 109 11.08 -4.78 13.72
C SER A 109 10.01 -5.87 13.94
N ILE A 110 10.35 -6.86 14.77
CA ILE A 110 9.42 -7.91 15.19
C ILE A 110 8.21 -7.31 15.91
N VAL A 111 8.45 -6.33 16.78
CA VAL A 111 7.38 -5.62 17.51
C VAL A 111 6.41 -4.93 16.55
N ASP A 112 6.94 -4.30 15.49
CA ASP A 112 6.11 -3.67 14.46
C ASP A 112 5.23 -4.69 13.74
N LYS A 113 5.80 -5.85 13.38
CA LYS A 113 5.09 -6.97 12.78
C LYS A 113 3.94 -7.48 13.67
N GLU A 114 4.21 -7.70 14.96
CA GLU A 114 3.22 -8.18 15.92
C GLU A 114 2.06 -7.19 16.10
N LEU A 115 2.37 -5.89 16.16
CA LEU A 115 1.35 -4.84 16.25
C LEU A 115 0.46 -4.77 15.00
N ILE A 116 1.04 -4.94 13.82
CA ILE A 116 0.27 -5.01 12.58
C ILE A 116 -0.61 -6.26 12.57
N GLN A 117 -0.05 -7.41 12.93
CA GLN A 117 -0.79 -8.67 12.97
C GLN A 117 -1.97 -8.61 13.97
N LYS A 118 -1.75 -8.01 15.13
CA LYS A 118 -2.81 -7.77 16.11
C LYS A 118 -3.95 -6.94 15.53
N LYS A 119 -3.63 -5.85 14.83
CA LYS A 119 -4.65 -5.00 14.17
C LYS A 119 -5.42 -5.75 13.07
N ILE A 120 -4.74 -6.58 12.27
CA ILE A 120 -5.40 -7.41 11.26
C ILE A 120 -6.40 -8.35 11.94
N ASN A 121 -6.00 -9.00 13.03
CA ASN A 121 -6.85 -9.92 13.79
C ASN A 121 -8.06 -9.20 14.43
N GLU A 122 -7.86 -8.00 14.97
CA GLU A 122 -8.95 -7.17 15.51
C GLU A 122 -9.98 -6.84 14.41
N LEU A 123 -9.53 -6.43 13.23
CA LEU A 123 -10.41 -6.17 12.10
C LEU A 123 -11.16 -7.43 11.66
N ARG A 124 -10.46 -8.57 11.59
CA ARG A 124 -11.04 -9.86 11.24
C ARG A 124 -12.16 -10.26 12.21
N ASN A 125 -11.89 -10.16 13.51
CA ASN A 125 -12.84 -10.50 14.57
C ASN A 125 -14.07 -9.59 14.57
N GLY A 126 -13.91 -8.33 14.17
CA GLY A 126 -15.00 -7.36 14.10
C GLY A 126 -15.95 -7.52 12.92
N VAL A 127 -15.59 -8.31 11.90
CA VAL A 127 -16.42 -8.46 10.68
C VAL A 127 -17.52 -9.51 10.86
N GLY A 128 -17.26 -10.57 11.60
CA GLY A 128 -18.18 -11.71 11.72
C GLY A 128 -18.37 -12.45 10.39
N GLY A 129 -18.82 -13.69 10.45
CA GLY A 129 -19.03 -14.55 9.28
C GLY A 129 -18.43 -15.93 9.47
N LYS A 130 -18.85 -16.89 8.64
CA LYS A 130 -18.35 -18.27 8.72
C LYS A 130 -17.07 -18.49 7.90
N ASN A 131 -16.98 -17.85 6.74
CA ASN A 131 -15.84 -17.96 5.84
C ASN A 131 -15.28 -16.56 5.59
N ILE A 132 -14.21 -16.21 6.30
CA ILE A 132 -13.55 -14.90 6.21
C ILE A 132 -12.29 -15.08 5.36
N PRO A 133 -12.11 -14.28 4.28
CA PRO A 133 -10.97 -14.40 3.38
C PRO A 133 -9.63 -14.18 4.10
N SER A 134 -8.56 -14.67 3.50
CA SER A 134 -7.22 -14.56 4.07
C SER A 134 -6.57 -13.20 3.80
N VAL A 135 -5.90 -12.65 4.81
CA VAL A 135 -5.01 -11.49 4.68
C VAL A 135 -3.61 -11.93 5.09
N TYR A 136 -2.66 -11.86 4.16
CA TYR A 136 -1.28 -12.24 4.36
C TYR A 136 -0.41 -11.01 4.53
N LEU A 137 0.38 -10.98 5.59
CA LEU A 137 1.28 -9.88 5.89
C LEU A 137 2.69 -10.18 5.35
N LEU A 138 3.16 -9.38 4.41
CA LEU A 138 4.56 -9.30 4.01
C LEU A 138 5.21 -8.11 4.73
N HIS A 139 5.90 -8.41 5.82
CA HIS A 139 6.59 -7.42 6.64
C HIS A 139 8.10 -7.50 6.37
N GLY A 140 8.79 -6.38 6.51
CA GLY A 140 10.23 -6.29 6.26
C GLY A 140 10.57 -5.35 5.10
N GLU A 141 11.84 -5.11 4.92
CA GLU A 141 12.35 -4.32 3.81
C GLU A 141 12.52 -5.21 2.58
N PHE A 142 12.10 -4.69 1.44
CA PHE A 142 12.28 -5.33 0.14
C PHE A 142 13.10 -4.40 -0.74
N THR A 143 14.04 -4.97 -1.45
CA THR A 143 14.74 -4.27 -2.53
C THR A 143 13.77 -4.00 -3.70
N ASP A 144 14.10 -3.06 -4.56
CA ASP A 144 13.31 -2.78 -5.77
C ASP A 144 13.12 -4.04 -6.65
N LYS A 145 14.13 -4.91 -6.71
CA LYS A 145 14.04 -6.18 -7.45
C LYS A 145 13.02 -7.14 -6.82
N GLU A 146 13.04 -7.27 -5.50
CA GLU A 146 12.06 -8.10 -4.78
C GLU A 146 10.64 -7.53 -4.87
N MET A 147 10.51 -6.20 -4.86
CA MET A 147 9.23 -5.55 -5.12
C MET A 147 8.73 -5.85 -6.54
N ASN A 148 9.62 -5.79 -7.54
CA ASN A 148 9.25 -6.18 -8.90
C ASN A 148 8.87 -7.66 -9.01
N GLU A 149 9.55 -8.56 -8.30
CA GLU A 149 9.19 -9.98 -8.23
C GLU A 149 7.81 -10.17 -7.57
N LEU A 150 7.55 -9.48 -6.46
CA LEU A 150 6.23 -9.49 -5.81
C LEU A 150 5.12 -9.06 -6.79
N TYR A 151 5.34 -7.95 -7.49
CA TYR A 151 4.38 -7.46 -8.48
C TYR A 151 4.14 -8.47 -9.61
N ASN A 152 5.18 -9.12 -10.10
CA ASN A 152 5.10 -10.10 -11.18
C ASN A 152 4.58 -11.48 -10.75
N HIS A 153 4.44 -11.77 -9.44
CA HIS A 153 4.03 -13.09 -8.98
C HIS A 153 2.70 -13.52 -9.62
N PRO A 154 2.56 -14.75 -10.13
CA PRO A 154 1.37 -15.20 -10.87
C PRO A 154 0.05 -15.09 -10.09
N LYS A 155 0.08 -15.27 -8.76
CA LYS A 155 -1.10 -15.13 -7.90
C LYS A 155 -1.48 -13.68 -7.60
N VAL A 156 -0.56 -12.72 -7.71
CA VAL A 156 -0.85 -11.29 -7.58
C VAL A 156 -1.50 -10.81 -8.87
N LYS A 157 -2.79 -10.51 -8.84
CA LYS A 157 -3.56 -10.18 -10.04
C LYS A 157 -3.94 -8.69 -10.15
N ALA A 158 -4.08 -8.02 -9.02
CA ALA A 158 -4.45 -6.61 -9.01
C ALA A 158 -3.88 -5.91 -7.77
N MET A 159 -3.58 -4.63 -7.91
CA MET A 159 -3.25 -3.76 -6.77
C MET A 159 -4.47 -2.93 -6.39
N VAL A 160 -4.69 -2.75 -5.08
CA VAL A 160 -5.77 -1.93 -4.53
C VAL A 160 -5.19 -0.86 -3.64
N SER A 161 -5.69 0.36 -3.79
CA SER A 161 -5.33 1.49 -2.93
C SER A 161 -6.57 2.34 -2.64
N HIS A 162 -6.89 2.50 -1.36
CA HIS A 162 -7.92 3.44 -0.87
C HIS A 162 -7.28 4.65 -0.20
N THR A 163 -6.06 5.00 -0.61
CA THR A 163 -5.34 6.15 -0.05
C THR A 163 -6.15 7.43 -0.20
N LYS A 164 -6.12 8.28 0.81
CA LYS A 164 -6.74 9.61 0.78
C LYS A 164 -5.90 10.63 0.01
N GLY A 165 -4.65 10.32 -0.25
CA GLY A 165 -3.74 11.16 -1.02
C GLY A 165 -2.37 10.52 -1.17
N GLU A 166 -1.78 10.75 -2.32
CA GLU A 166 -0.43 10.36 -2.69
C GLU A 166 0.37 11.59 -3.11
N GLY A 167 1.65 11.62 -2.76
CA GLY A 167 2.58 12.59 -3.34
C GLY A 167 2.79 12.30 -4.82
N PHE A 168 3.23 11.07 -5.10
CA PHE A 168 3.45 10.58 -6.47
C PHE A 168 2.76 9.24 -6.75
N GLY A 169 2.68 8.37 -5.74
CA GLY A 169 2.06 7.05 -5.89
C GLY A 169 2.99 6.01 -6.53
N ARG A 170 4.29 6.03 -6.19
CA ARG A 170 5.29 5.10 -6.74
C ARG A 170 4.81 3.66 -6.85
N PRO A 171 4.25 3.00 -5.82
CA PRO A 171 3.83 1.60 -5.93
C PRO A 171 2.78 1.37 -7.02
N LEU A 172 1.87 2.32 -7.23
CA LEU A 172 0.84 2.23 -8.27
C LEU A 172 1.47 2.35 -9.67
N LEU A 173 2.40 3.30 -9.86
CA LEU A 173 3.15 3.43 -11.10
C LEU A 173 3.97 2.17 -11.36
N GLU A 174 4.76 1.70 -10.40
CA GLU A 174 5.61 0.51 -10.50
C GLU A 174 4.80 -0.74 -10.88
N PHE A 175 3.64 -0.93 -10.26
CA PHE A 175 2.75 -2.03 -10.58
C PHE A 175 2.17 -1.91 -12.01
N SER A 176 1.83 -0.70 -12.47
CA SER A 176 1.31 -0.50 -13.82
C SER A 176 2.33 -0.79 -14.92
N LEU A 177 3.63 -0.66 -14.63
CA LEU A 177 4.71 -0.94 -15.60
C LEU A 177 4.87 -2.42 -15.93
N ILE A 178 4.28 -3.32 -15.16
CA ILE A 178 4.36 -4.77 -15.40
C ILE A 178 3.19 -5.34 -16.21
N ASN A 179 2.32 -4.51 -16.75
CA ASN A 179 1.16 -4.88 -17.58
C ASN A 179 0.13 -5.78 -16.86
N LYS A 180 -0.20 -5.44 -15.61
CA LYS A 180 -1.27 -6.07 -14.80
C LYS A 180 -2.33 -5.08 -14.39
#